data_30f62f8415c836e39a041df98c81a528
#
_entry.id   30f62f8415c836e39a041df98c81a528
#
_cell.length_a   1.000
_cell.length_b   1.000
_cell.length_c   1.000
_cell.angle_alpha   90.00
_cell.angle_beta   90.00
_cell.angle_gamma   90.00
#
_symmetry.space_group_name_H-M   'P 1'
#
loop_
_entity.id
_entity.type
_entity.pdbx_description
1 polymer ?
#
loop_
_entity_poly.entity_id
_entity_poly.type
_entity_poly.pdbx_seq_one_letter_code
_entity_poly.pdbx_strand_id
1 'polypeptide(L)'
;MENKNLLTGILMLGVFGILNTEMGFIGILPYIAENFQVSIVEAGSLISLFALGVAIAGPTMPLFFSRFNRKYVMLLVLGVFTICNGIAIFTTNFNVLLAARVLPAFLHPVYCSMAFTVAAMLAGSKNAPKGVAKINIGVSAGMVVGVPISNFLAENISLSASMAFFAAVTAAALIATIIFVPSMPVREVLSYGSQLKVLTEKITWVSIFAIIFVNGSIFGVFNYMADYLASVANFAPMFVSGLLFVYGVCNIFGSIWAGNLLTNVPKSTIKIFPFLVAGIYGLLFIADNQIFYAVLITIWGILGGVNANITQFWMSRTAPQAPDFANGLFLTSANLGVVVATPFSGIFINSFGMEYVIFGGVIFALCAAIVFNTQMTHALINPFREI
;
A
#
# COMPACT_ATOMS: atom_id res chain seq x y z
N MET A 1 -3.77 22.37 19.95
CA MET A 1 -2.96 22.12 18.74
C MET A 1 -1.87 21.06 18.94
N GLU A 2 -1.40 20.81 20.14
CA GLU A 2 -0.33 19.82 20.44
C GLU A 2 -0.68 18.36 20.10
N ASN A 3 -1.94 17.99 20.14
CA ASN A 3 -2.32 16.57 19.98
C ASN A 3 -2.43 16.05 18.52
N LYS A 4 -2.50 16.92 17.49
CA LYS A 4 -2.73 16.46 16.10
C LYS A 4 -1.56 15.68 15.50
N ASN A 5 -0.34 16.14 15.76
CA ASN A 5 0.86 15.44 15.28
C ASN A 5 1.07 14.11 15.99
N LEU A 6 0.81 14.07 17.30
CA LEU A 6 0.85 12.84 18.09
C LEU A 6 -0.18 11.84 17.58
N LEU A 7 -1.43 12.26 17.38
CA LEU A 7 -2.48 11.39 16.85
C LEU A 7 -2.13 10.83 15.46
N THR A 8 -1.64 11.69 14.56
CA THR A 8 -1.20 11.24 13.24
C THR A 8 -0.03 10.26 13.35
N GLY A 9 0.92 10.49 14.29
CA GLY A 9 2.03 9.58 14.55
C GLY A 9 1.57 8.19 15.06
N ILE A 10 0.55 8.16 15.93
CA ILE A 10 -0.03 6.90 16.42
C ILE A 10 -0.74 6.15 15.30
N LEU A 11 -1.51 6.84 14.45
CA LEU A 11 -2.13 6.24 13.28
C LEU A 11 -1.08 5.66 12.31
N MET A 12 -0.01 6.41 12.08
CA MET A 12 1.12 5.97 11.26
C MET A 12 1.80 4.73 11.87
N LEU A 13 2.01 4.69 13.18
CA LEU A 13 2.57 3.53 13.88
C LEU A 13 1.66 2.30 13.75
N GLY A 14 0.34 2.47 13.84
CA GLY A 14 -0.61 1.38 13.66
C GLY A 14 -0.59 0.82 12.22
N VAL A 15 -0.57 1.69 11.21
CA VAL A 15 -0.42 1.28 9.82
C VAL A 15 0.94 0.61 9.60
N PHE A 16 2.02 1.17 10.13
CA PHE A 16 3.33 0.53 10.10
C PHE A 16 3.30 -0.89 10.68
N GLY A 17 2.69 -1.10 11.86
CA GLY A 17 2.60 -2.41 12.49
C GLY A 17 1.81 -3.43 11.66
N ILE A 18 0.71 -3.00 11.05
CA ILE A 18 -0.13 -3.83 10.17
C ILE A 18 0.65 -4.21 8.91
N LEU A 19 1.25 -3.23 8.21
CA LEU A 19 2.04 -3.47 7.00
C LEU A 19 3.33 -4.25 7.28
N ASN A 20 3.97 -4.00 8.42
CA ASN A 20 5.11 -4.78 8.88
C ASN A 20 4.73 -6.26 9.08
N THR A 21 3.58 -6.53 9.71
CA THR A 21 3.04 -7.90 9.82
C THR A 21 2.75 -8.47 8.43
N GLU A 22 2.12 -7.71 7.53
CA GLU A 22 1.79 -8.17 6.18
C GLU A 22 3.03 -8.52 5.35
N MET A 23 3.97 -7.61 5.23
CA MET A 23 5.12 -7.74 4.34
C MET A 23 6.26 -8.55 4.96
N GLY A 24 6.41 -8.49 6.29
CA GLY A 24 7.49 -9.18 6.99
C GLY A 24 7.49 -10.69 6.79
N PHE A 25 6.33 -11.31 6.59
CA PHE A 25 6.22 -12.73 6.28
C PHE A 25 6.91 -13.12 4.96
N ILE A 26 6.99 -12.20 3.99
CA ILE A 26 7.69 -12.45 2.72
C ILE A 26 9.17 -12.76 2.98
N GLY A 27 9.81 -11.99 3.85
CA GLY A 27 11.23 -12.16 4.17
C GLY A 27 11.57 -13.41 4.98
N ILE A 28 10.59 -13.98 5.71
CA ILE A 28 10.82 -15.12 6.62
C ILE A 28 10.21 -16.44 6.12
N LEU A 29 9.70 -16.47 4.90
CA LEU A 29 9.01 -17.64 4.34
C LEU A 29 9.84 -18.93 4.35
N PRO A 30 11.14 -18.92 3.99
CA PRO A 30 11.98 -20.11 4.07
C PRO A 30 12.10 -20.66 5.50
N TYR A 31 12.26 -19.79 6.49
CA TYR A 31 12.35 -20.17 7.90
C TYR A 31 11.04 -20.76 8.43
N ILE A 32 9.89 -20.28 7.93
CA ILE A 32 8.57 -20.86 8.25
C ILE A 32 8.47 -22.28 7.66
N ALA A 33 8.83 -22.46 6.40
CA ALA A 33 8.79 -23.75 5.73
C ALA A 33 9.62 -24.79 6.48
N GLU A 34 10.83 -24.42 6.89
CA GLU A 34 11.73 -25.28 7.67
C GLU A 34 11.17 -25.58 9.07
N ASN A 35 10.74 -24.54 9.83
CA ASN A 35 10.30 -24.70 11.22
C ASN A 35 9.02 -25.53 11.36
N PHE A 36 8.09 -25.39 10.40
CA PHE A 36 6.80 -26.10 10.41
C PHE A 36 6.82 -27.38 9.59
N GLN A 37 7.95 -27.74 8.97
CA GLN A 37 8.12 -28.92 8.12
C GLN A 37 7.07 -29.00 7.00
N VAL A 38 6.81 -27.84 6.35
CA VAL A 38 5.91 -27.71 5.20
C VAL A 38 6.70 -27.31 3.96
N SER A 39 6.11 -27.53 2.78
CA SER A 39 6.73 -27.06 1.54
C SER A 39 6.74 -25.53 1.47
N ILE A 40 7.67 -24.95 0.69
CA ILE A 40 7.72 -23.52 0.46
C ILE A 40 6.42 -23.00 -0.20
N VAL A 41 5.75 -23.85 -0.99
CA VAL A 41 4.46 -23.52 -1.62
C VAL A 41 3.34 -23.45 -0.58
N GLU A 42 3.29 -24.40 0.37
CA GLU A 42 2.35 -24.35 1.49
C GLU A 42 2.61 -23.14 2.37
N ALA A 43 3.87 -22.83 2.72
CA ALA A 43 4.23 -21.63 3.44
C ALA A 43 3.77 -20.36 2.69
N GLY A 44 3.86 -20.34 1.35
CA GLY A 44 3.37 -19.27 0.47
C GLY A 44 1.88 -19.00 0.62
N SER A 45 1.07 -19.98 1.09
CA SER A 45 -0.35 -19.76 1.38
C SER A 45 -0.61 -18.69 2.45
N LEU A 46 0.35 -18.48 3.37
CA LEU A 46 0.29 -17.40 4.36
C LEU A 46 0.23 -16.01 3.72
N ILE A 47 0.86 -15.83 2.57
CA ILE A 47 0.87 -14.58 1.82
C ILE A 47 -0.36 -14.49 0.94
N SER A 48 -0.64 -15.53 0.15
CA SER A 48 -1.74 -15.51 -0.83
C SER A 48 -3.12 -15.45 -0.17
N LEU A 49 -3.35 -16.20 0.92
CA LEU A 49 -4.63 -16.17 1.64
C LEU A 49 -4.82 -14.88 2.43
N PHE A 50 -3.73 -14.27 2.95
CA PHE A 50 -3.80 -12.93 3.52
C PHE A 50 -4.24 -11.91 2.47
N ALA A 51 -3.57 -11.88 1.32
CA ALA A 51 -3.92 -10.99 0.22
C ALA A 51 -5.36 -11.18 -0.28
N LEU A 52 -5.82 -12.44 -0.36
CA LEU A 52 -7.20 -12.76 -0.70
C LEU A 52 -8.18 -12.22 0.35
N GLY A 53 -7.86 -12.39 1.65
CA GLY A 53 -8.65 -11.84 2.75
C GLY A 53 -8.78 -10.31 2.65
N VAL A 54 -7.68 -9.60 2.40
CA VAL A 54 -7.66 -8.15 2.19
C VAL A 54 -8.49 -7.76 0.96
N ALA A 55 -8.38 -8.49 -0.15
CA ALA A 55 -9.11 -8.19 -1.38
C ALA A 55 -10.63 -8.31 -1.20
N ILE A 56 -11.09 -9.35 -0.49
CA ILE A 56 -12.52 -9.54 -0.17
C ILE A 56 -13.01 -8.49 0.83
N ALA A 57 -12.21 -8.20 1.83
CA ALA A 57 -12.58 -7.29 2.90
C ALA A 57 -12.53 -5.81 2.49
N GLY A 58 -11.68 -5.46 1.51
CA GLY A 58 -11.48 -4.06 1.08
C GLY A 58 -12.75 -3.29 0.79
N PRO A 59 -13.66 -3.78 -0.07
CA PRO A 59 -14.90 -3.06 -0.39
C PRO A 59 -16.00 -3.24 0.66
N THR A 60 -15.90 -4.22 1.56
CA THR A 60 -16.99 -4.61 2.46
C THR A 60 -16.77 -4.19 3.90
N MET A 61 -15.62 -4.47 4.48
CA MET A 61 -15.37 -4.27 5.91
C MET A 61 -15.27 -2.79 6.32
N PRO A 62 -14.60 -1.88 5.60
CA PRO A 62 -14.65 -0.45 5.92
C PRO A 62 -16.08 0.10 5.90
N LEU A 63 -16.90 -0.37 4.96
CA LEU A 63 -18.31 -0.02 4.89
C LEU A 63 -19.08 -0.49 6.15
N PHE A 64 -18.90 -1.76 6.55
CA PHE A 64 -19.53 -2.32 7.73
C PHE A 64 -19.17 -1.55 9.00
N PHE A 65 -17.89 -1.24 9.18
CA PHE A 65 -17.39 -0.52 10.36
C PHE A 65 -17.56 1.00 10.31
N SER A 66 -18.03 1.58 9.20
CA SER A 66 -18.14 3.04 9.01
C SER A 66 -19.05 3.76 10.01
N ARG A 67 -19.96 3.02 10.67
CA ARG A 67 -20.94 3.55 11.64
C ARG A 67 -20.43 3.56 13.08
N PHE A 68 -19.39 2.80 13.36
CA PHE A 68 -18.89 2.62 14.71
C PHE A 68 -17.88 3.72 15.09
N ASN A 69 -17.71 3.94 16.38
CA ASN A 69 -16.70 4.86 16.89
C ASN A 69 -15.31 4.42 16.45
N ARG A 70 -14.61 5.30 15.74
CA ARG A 70 -13.31 5.00 15.11
C ARG A 70 -12.26 4.51 16.11
N LYS A 71 -12.21 5.07 17.33
CA LYS A 71 -11.28 4.60 18.36
C LYS A 71 -11.51 3.12 18.69
N TYR A 72 -12.74 2.72 18.95
CA TYR A 72 -13.04 1.34 19.33
C TYR A 72 -12.79 0.35 18.20
N VAL A 73 -13.06 0.75 16.96
CA VAL A 73 -12.74 -0.07 15.79
C VAL A 73 -11.24 -0.23 15.63
N MET A 74 -10.46 0.86 15.78
CA MET A 74 -8.99 0.79 15.73
C MET A 74 -8.44 -0.12 16.83
N LEU A 75 -8.99 -0.04 18.05
CA LEU A 75 -8.61 -0.93 19.15
C LEU A 75 -8.94 -2.40 18.87
N LEU A 76 -10.11 -2.67 18.29
CA LEU A 76 -10.49 -4.01 17.86
C LEU A 76 -9.49 -4.57 16.84
N VAL A 77 -9.18 -3.80 15.79
CA VAL A 77 -8.27 -4.26 14.75
C VAL A 77 -6.86 -4.50 15.30
N LEU A 78 -6.29 -3.52 16.01
CA LEU A 78 -4.96 -3.68 16.60
C LEU A 78 -4.91 -4.79 17.65
N GLY A 79 -5.99 -4.97 18.42
CA GLY A 79 -6.14 -6.07 19.38
C GLY A 79 -6.10 -7.43 18.69
N VAL A 80 -6.87 -7.62 17.61
CA VAL A 80 -6.86 -8.85 16.82
C VAL A 80 -5.48 -9.11 16.21
N PHE A 81 -4.83 -8.10 15.63
CA PHE A 81 -3.46 -8.24 15.10
C PHE A 81 -2.47 -8.63 16.20
N THR A 82 -2.55 -7.98 17.38
CA THR A 82 -1.65 -8.27 18.50
C THR A 82 -1.85 -9.69 19.04
N ILE A 83 -3.11 -10.13 19.21
CA ILE A 83 -3.42 -11.49 19.69
C ILE A 83 -2.97 -12.53 18.67
N CYS A 84 -3.27 -12.33 17.38
CA CYS A 84 -2.89 -13.27 16.32
C CYS A 84 -1.36 -13.36 16.16
N ASN A 85 -0.65 -12.23 16.19
CA ASN A 85 0.81 -12.22 16.20
C ASN A 85 1.37 -12.89 17.48
N GLY A 86 0.72 -12.70 18.62
CA GLY A 86 1.06 -13.40 19.88
C GLY A 86 0.88 -14.92 19.78
N ILE A 87 -0.20 -15.39 19.19
CA ILE A 87 -0.41 -16.83 18.90
C ILE A 87 0.70 -17.36 17.97
N ALA A 88 1.09 -16.58 16.97
CA ALA A 88 2.13 -16.97 16.03
C ALA A 88 3.51 -17.20 16.69
N ILE A 89 3.81 -16.56 17.84
CA ILE A 89 5.08 -16.75 18.57
C ILE A 89 5.20 -18.18 19.11
N PHE A 90 4.09 -18.74 19.60
CA PHE A 90 4.10 -19.97 20.41
C PHE A 90 3.55 -21.18 19.65
N THR A 91 2.87 -20.97 18.52
CA THR A 91 2.26 -22.09 17.80
C THR A 91 3.31 -22.95 17.10
N THR A 92 3.14 -24.27 17.18
CA THR A 92 3.89 -25.28 16.44
C THR A 92 3.05 -25.91 15.31
N ASN A 93 1.79 -25.48 15.17
CA ASN A 93 0.86 -26.01 14.16
C ASN A 93 0.70 -24.98 13.03
N PHE A 94 1.04 -25.38 11.80
CA PHE A 94 0.95 -24.54 10.62
C PHE A 94 -0.48 -24.01 10.35
N ASN A 95 -1.51 -24.85 10.56
CA ASN A 95 -2.90 -24.43 10.34
C ASN A 95 -3.33 -23.34 11.36
N VAL A 96 -2.82 -23.40 12.60
CA VAL A 96 -3.06 -22.35 13.60
C VAL A 96 -2.35 -21.06 13.18
N LEU A 97 -1.11 -21.14 12.70
CA LEU A 97 -0.39 -20.00 12.14
C LEU A 97 -1.14 -19.39 10.95
N LEU A 98 -1.65 -20.23 10.05
CA LEU A 98 -2.44 -19.81 8.89
C LEU A 98 -3.72 -19.09 9.31
N ALA A 99 -4.47 -19.64 10.27
CA ALA A 99 -5.67 -19.01 10.80
C ALA A 99 -5.35 -17.66 11.49
N ALA A 100 -4.31 -17.62 12.32
CA ALA A 100 -3.84 -16.41 12.99
C ALA A 100 -3.35 -15.34 12.00
N ARG A 101 -2.96 -15.75 10.78
CA ARG A 101 -2.55 -14.87 9.70
C ARG A 101 -3.74 -14.33 8.89
N VAL A 102 -4.68 -15.20 8.53
CA VAL A 102 -5.81 -14.88 7.65
C VAL A 102 -6.90 -14.07 8.37
N LEU A 103 -7.14 -14.37 9.66
CA LEU A 103 -8.17 -13.68 10.43
C LEU A 103 -7.97 -12.13 10.46
N PRO A 104 -6.78 -11.60 10.81
CA PRO A 104 -6.57 -10.15 10.82
C PRO A 104 -6.58 -9.53 9.42
N ALA A 105 -6.35 -10.30 8.34
CA ALA A 105 -6.38 -9.79 6.97
C ALA A 105 -7.74 -9.17 6.62
N PHE A 106 -8.85 -9.71 7.14
CA PHE A 106 -10.17 -9.13 6.94
C PHE A 106 -10.34 -7.75 7.61
N LEU A 107 -9.56 -7.45 8.63
CA LEU A 107 -9.62 -6.19 9.36
C LEU A 107 -8.55 -5.18 8.89
N HIS A 108 -7.57 -5.62 8.11
CA HIS A 108 -6.52 -4.76 7.56
C HIS A 108 -7.08 -3.53 6.83
N PRO A 109 -8.01 -3.66 5.85
CA PRO A 109 -8.57 -2.50 5.13
C PRO A 109 -9.32 -1.54 6.04
N VAL A 110 -9.90 -2.03 7.13
CA VAL A 110 -10.66 -1.21 8.08
C VAL A 110 -9.75 -0.21 8.77
N TYR A 111 -8.62 -0.67 9.32
CA TYR A 111 -7.68 0.22 10.00
C TYR A 111 -7.05 1.22 9.02
N CYS A 112 -6.57 0.74 7.87
CA CYS A 112 -5.93 1.59 6.86
C CYS A 112 -6.89 2.67 6.34
N SER A 113 -8.13 2.29 6.00
CA SER A 113 -9.17 3.24 5.59
C SER A 113 -9.45 4.31 6.63
N MET A 114 -9.63 3.91 7.89
CA MET A 114 -9.86 4.85 9.01
C MET A 114 -8.65 5.74 9.28
N ALA A 115 -7.44 5.21 9.18
CA ALA A 115 -6.21 5.99 9.36
C ALA A 115 -6.09 7.09 8.32
N PHE A 116 -6.36 6.81 7.05
CA PHE A 116 -6.39 7.82 5.97
C PHE A 116 -7.47 8.88 6.23
N THR A 117 -8.69 8.45 6.54
CA THR A 117 -9.81 9.36 6.82
C THR A 117 -9.50 10.29 7.99
N VAL A 118 -9.05 9.73 9.12
CA VAL A 118 -8.77 10.52 10.34
C VAL A 118 -7.57 11.44 10.11
N ALA A 119 -6.50 10.99 9.45
CA ALA A 119 -5.36 11.84 9.16
C ALA A 119 -5.72 13.02 8.24
N ALA A 120 -6.56 12.79 7.24
CA ALA A 120 -7.09 13.85 6.37
C ALA A 120 -7.92 14.87 7.18
N MET A 121 -8.81 14.41 8.07
CA MET A 121 -9.63 15.24 8.94
C MET A 121 -8.77 16.08 9.92
N LEU A 122 -7.76 15.48 10.54
CA LEU A 122 -6.85 16.17 11.46
C LEU A 122 -6.03 17.28 10.77
N ALA A 123 -5.64 17.06 9.52
CA ALA A 123 -4.90 18.03 8.72
C ALA A 123 -5.78 19.20 8.25
N GLY A 124 -7.09 18.98 8.15
CA GLY A 124 -8.07 19.91 7.61
C GLY A 124 -8.13 19.88 6.07
N SER A 125 -9.22 20.37 5.48
CA SER A 125 -9.53 20.20 4.06
C SER A 125 -8.38 20.66 3.13
N LYS A 126 -7.77 21.80 3.40
CA LYS A 126 -6.65 22.35 2.61
C LYS A 126 -5.39 21.47 2.66
N ASN A 127 -5.09 20.85 3.80
CA ASN A 127 -3.89 20.07 4.04
C ASN A 127 -4.16 18.55 4.11
N ALA A 128 -5.35 18.09 3.75
CA ALA A 128 -5.72 16.68 3.77
C ALA A 128 -4.70 15.77 3.05
N PRO A 129 -4.16 16.14 1.86
CA PRO A 129 -3.13 15.35 1.20
C PRO A 129 -1.85 15.17 2.02
N LYS A 130 -1.46 16.18 2.80
CA LYS A 130 -0.30 16.10 3.71
C LYS A 130 -0.55 15.14 4.88
N GLY A 131 -1.79 15.12 5.39
CA GLY A 131 -2.21 14.16 6.42
C GLY A 131 -2.12 12.72 5.91
N VAL A 132 -2.66 12.47 4.73
CA VAL A 132 -2.63 11.17 4.05
C VAL A 132 -1.19 10.73 3.75
N ALA A 133 -0.34 11.65 3.27
CA ALA A 133 1.06 11.36 2.99
C ALA A 133 1.81 10.83 4.23
N LYS A 134 1.51 11.34 5.43
CA LYS A 134 2.08 10.81 6.68
C LYS A 134 1.68 9.35 6.92
N ILE A 135 0.45 8.98 6.61
CA ILE A 135 0.02 7.56 6.73
C ILE A 135 0.76 6.70 5.71
N ASN A 136 0.92 7.16 4.47
CA ASN A 136 1.69 6.45 3.44
C ASN A 136 3.17 6.29 3.81
N ILE A 137 3.75 7.19 4.61
CA ILE A 137 5.09 6.96 5.19
C ILE A 137 5.07 5.71 6.10
N GLY A 138 4.04 5.55 6.91
CA GLY A 138 3.88 4.34 7.74
C GLY A 138 3.76 3.06 6.90
N VAL A 139 3.00 3.11 5.80
CA VAL A 139 2.90 2.02 4.82
C VAL A 139 4.28 1.67 4.27
N SER A 140 4.99 2.65 3.71
CA SER A 140 6.31 2.45 3.12
C SER A 140 7.35 1.96 4.14
N ALA A 141 7.32 2.50 5.36
CA ALA A 141 8.20 2.07 6.43
C ALA A 141 7.97 0.60 6.81
N GLY A 142 6.72 0.13 6.84
CA GLY A 142 6.38 -1.27 7.08
C GLY A 142 7.03 -2.21 6.06
N MET A 143 7.04 -1.81 4.80
CA MET A 143 7.68 -2.58 3.73
C MET A 143 9.21 -2.53 3.79
N VAL A 144 9.78 -1.31 3.92
CA VAL A 144 11.22 -1.06 3.77
C VAL A 144 12.03 -1.44 5.00
N VAL A 145 11.46 -1.24 6.18
CA VAL A 145 12.12 -1.49 7.47
C VAL A 145 11.68 -2.83 8.04
N GLY A 146 10.39 -3.16 7.91
CA GLY A 146 9.81 -4.36 8.48
C GLY A 146 10.39 -5.66 7.92
N VAL A 147 10.50 -5.77 6.59
CA VAL A 147 11.01 -6.99 5.93
C VAL A 147 12.47 -7.28 6.32
N PRO A 148 13.43 -6.33 6.21
CA PRO A 148 14.80 -6.60 6.63
C PRO A 148 14.95 -6.94 8.11
N ILE A 149 14.23 -6.26 9.01
CA ILE A 149 14.30 -6.54 10.43
C ILE A 149 13.76 -7.93 10.74
N SER A 150 12.62 -8.31 10.18
CA SER A 150 12.04 -9.63 10.41
C SER A 150 12.93 -10.74 9.86
N ASN A 151 13.52 -10.55 8.68
CA ASN A 151 14.48 -11.51 8.13
C ASN A 151 15.73 -11.64 9.00
N PHE A 152 16.33 -10.52 9.42
CA PHE A 152 17.49 -10.52 10.33
C PHE A 152 17.20 -11.25 11.64
N LEU A 153 16.03 -11.03 12.24
CA LEU A 153 15.64 -11.69 13.48
C LEU A 153 15.43 -13.20 13.28
N ALA A 154 14.82 -13.61 12.16
CA ALA A 154 14.63 -15.03 11.85
C ALA A 154 15.94 -15.74 11.62
N GLU A 155 16.87 -15.11 10.90
CA GLU A 155 18.17 -15.68 10.54
C GLU A 155 19.12 -15.76 11.74
N ASN A 156 19.21 -14.71 12.55
CA ASN A 156 20.25 -14.59 13.58
C ASN A 156 19.80 -14.94 15.00
N ILE A 157 18.48 -14.97 15.25
CA ILE A 157 17.92 -15.26 16.58
C ILE A 157 16.97 -16.45 16.52
N SER A 158 15.78 -16.27 15.95
CA SER A 158 14.79 -17.32 15.74
C SER A 158 13.56 -16.81 14.97
N LEU A 159 12.80 -17.72 14.37
CA LEU A 159 11.51 -17.40 13.76
C LEU A 159 10.55 -16.77 14.80
N SER A 160 10.52 -17.28 16.04
CA SER A 160 9.70 -16.73 17.13
C SER A 160 10.08 -15.28 17.47
N ALA A 161 11.36 -14.89 17.32
CA ALA A 161 11.80 -13.51 17.52
C ALA A 161 11.21 -12.57 16.46
N SER A 162 11.10 -13.00 15.20
CA SER A 162 10.39 -12.24 14.15
C SER A 162 8.91 -12.10 14.45
N MET A 163 8.24 -13.15 14.89
CA MET A 163 6.84 -13.10 15.29
C MET A 163 6.63 -12.18 16.51
N ALA A 164 7.55 -12.21 17.48
CA ALA A 164 7.54 -11.33 18.63
C ALA A 164 7.72 -9.84 18.23
N PHE A 165 8.52 -9.57 17.22
CA PHE A 165 8.66 -8.22 16.67
C PHE A 165 7.34 -7.70 16.10
N PHE A 166 6.60 -8.50 15.33
CA PHE A 166 5.27 -8.12 14.83
C PHE A 166 4.29 -7.87 15.97
N ALA A 167 4.27 -8.76 16.97
CA ALA A 167 3.42 -8.62 18.15
C ALA A 167 3.76 -7.35 18.95
N ALA A 168 5.05 -7.08 19.18
CA ALA A 168 5.51 -5.92 19.93
C ALA A 168 5.13 -4.60 19.27
N VAL A 169 5.29 -4.50 17.94
CA VAL A 169 4.94 -3.29 17.20
C VAL A 169 3.43 -3.05 17.20
N THR A 170 2.62 -4.08 16.97
CA THR A 170 1.15 -3.95 17.01
C THR A 170 0.64 -3.69 18.42
N ALA A 171 1.24 -4.29 19.46
CA ALA A 171 0.95 -4.01 20.85
C ALA A 171 1.29 -2.56 21.25
N ALA A 172 2.45 -2.06 20.81
CA ALA A 172 2.83 -0.66 21.04
C ALA A 172 1.82 0.31 20.42
N ALA A 173 1.37 0.04 19.19
CA ALA A 173 0.33 0.82 18.53
C ALA A 173 -1.02 0.72 19.25
N LEU A 174 -1.39 -0.47 19.75
CA LEU A 174 -2.60 -0.71 20.56
C LEU A 174 -2.56 0.10 21.84
N ILE A 175 -1.48 0.01 22.60
CA ILE A 175 -1.28 0.74 23.87
C ILE A 175 -1.32 2.25 23.62
N ALA A 176 -0.61 2.74 22.60
CA ALA A 176 -0.64 4.16 22.25
C ALA A 176 -2.05 4.62 21.87
N THR A 177 -2.82 3.78 21.16
CA THR A 177 -4.21 4.07 20.80
C THR A 177 -5.13 4.12 22.03
N ILE A 178 -4.95 3.21 23.00
CA ILE A 178 -5.72 3.22 24.26
C ILE A 178 -5.49 4.54 25.00
N ILE A 179 -4.24 4.93 25.18
CA ILE A 179 -3.85 6.03 26.06
C ILE A 179 -4.12 7.40 25.39
N PHE A 180 -3.73 7.59 24.16
CA PHE A 180 -3.64 8.92 23.55
C PHE A 180 -4.74 9.23 22.52
N VAL A 181 -5.37 8.21 21.90
CA VAL A 181 -6.42 8.48 20.91
C VAL A 181 -7.74 8.76 21.63
N PRO A 182 -8.36 9.94 21.43
CA PRO A 182 -9.65 10.25 22.03
C PRO A 182 -10.78 9.44 21.38
N SER A 183 -11.92 9.39 22.06
CA SER A 183 -13.15 8.86 21.45
C SER A 183 -13.53 9.69 20.21
N MET A 184 -13.77 9.00 19.10
CA MET A 184 -14.10 9.63 17.80
C MET A 184 -15.41 9.06 17.25
N PRO A 185 -16.55 9.44 17.86
CA PRO A 185 -17.85 9.00 17.36
C PRO A 185 -18.10 9.56 15.95
N VAL A 186 -18.76 8.78 15.12
CA VAL A 186 -19.19 9.22 13.80
C VAL A 186 -20.38 10.16 13.97
N ARG A 187 -20.22 11.42 13.56
CA ARG A 187 -21.27 12.45 13.74
C ARG A 187 -22.45 12.27 12.80
N GLU A 188 -22.16 11.89 11.56
CA GLU A 188 -23.18 11.64 10.53
C GLU A 188 -23.08 10.18 10.12
N VAL A 189 -24.07 9.39 10.53
CA VAL A 189 -24.12 7.96 10.19
C VAL A 189 -24.78 7.83 8.82
N LEU A 190 -23.96 7.64 7.82
CA LEU A 190 -24.45 7.34 6.48
C LEU A 190 -25.09 5.94 6.43
N SER A 191 -26.20 5.80 5.72
CA SER A 191 -26.78 4.47 5.49
C SER A 191 -25.86 3.66 4.57
N TYR A 192 -25.83 2.34 4.71
CA TYR A 192 -25.06 1.50 3.79
C TYR A 192 -25.48 1.69 2.34
N GLY A 193 -26.79 1.84 2.10
CA GLY A 193 -27.32 2.12 0.77
C GLY A 193 -26.80 3.44 0.18
N SER A 194 -26.69 4.51 0.99
CA SER A 194 -26.16 5.79 0.52
C SER A 194 -24.67 5.71 0.17
N GLN A 195 -23.88 4.92 0.91
CA GLN A 195 -22.47 4.70 0.60
C GLN A 195 -22.31 3.85 -0.66
N LEU A 196 -23.10 2.79 -0.81
CA LEU A 196 -23.09 1.93 -2.00
C LEU A 196 -23.58 2.69 -3.26
N LYS A 197 -24.37 3.75 -3.10
CA LYS A 197 -24.80 4.60 -4.24
C LYS A 197 -23.60 5.18 -5.01
N VAL A 198 -22.45 5.34 -4.36
CA VAL A 198 -21.21 5.74 -5.03
C VAL A 198 -20.87 4.80 -6.20
N LEU A 199 -21.17 3.51 -6.09
CA LEU A 199 -20.93 2.52 -7.16
C LEU A 199 -21.89 2.66 -8.35
N THR A 200 -22.99 3.40 -8.23
CA THR A 200 -23.90 3.68 -9.36
C THR A 200 -23.39 4.83 -10.23
N GLU A 201 -22.42 5.59 -9.74
CA GLU A 201 -21.86 6.73 -10.45
C GLU A 201 -20.76 6.27 -11.42
N LYS A 202 -20.88 6.68 -12.68
CA LYS A 202 -19.91 6.37 -13.75
C LYS A 202 -18.48 6.81 -13.37
N ILE A 203 -18.37 7.96 -12.70
CA ILE A 203 -17.08 8.51 -12.26
C ILE A 203 -16.33 7.55 -11.33
N THR A 204 -17.03 6.79 -10.48
CA THR A 204 -16.43 5.83 -9.55
C THR A 204 -15.75 4.70 -10.30
N TRP A 205 -16.39 4.11 -11.29
CA TRP A 205 -15.81 3.03 -12.10
C TRP A 205 -14.61 3.51 -12.92
N VAL A 206 -14.71 4.69 -13.51
CA VAL A 206 -13.57 5.27 -14.24
C VAL A 206 -12.40 5.55 -13.29
N SER A 207 -12.69 5.96 -12.05
CA SER A 207 -11.65 6.15 -11.02
C SER A 207 -11.04 4.84 -10.56
N ILE A 208 -11.82 3.78 -10.42
CA ILE A 208 -11.32 2.42 -10.15
C ILE A 208 -10.34 1.99 -11.24
N PHE A 209 -10.72 2.13 -12.52
CA PHE A 209 -9.82 1.80 -13.63
C PHE A 209 -8.57 2.68 -13.67
N ALA A 210 -8.70 3.99 -13.39
CA ALA A 210 -7.56 4.89 -13.28
C ALA A 210 -6.54 4.39 -12.24
N ILE A 211 -7.03 4.00 -11.06
CA ILE A 211 -6.18 3.47 -9.98
C ILE A 211 -5.55 2.13 -10.37
N ILE A 212 -6.31 1.22 -10.99
CA ILE A 212 -5.79 -0.05 -11.51
C ILE A 212 -4.63 0.21 -12.47
N PHE A 213 -4.79 1.13 -13.42
CA PHE A 213 -3.76 1.44 -14.40
C PHE A 213 -2.54 2.12 -13.77
N VAL A 214 -2.74 3.13 -12.93
CA VAL A 214 -1.63 3.85 -12.27
C VAL A 214 -0.85 2.90 -11.36
N ASN A 215 -1.53 2.15 -10.52
CA ASN A 215 -0.88 1.23 -9.59
C ASN A 215 -0.24 0.06 -10.33
N GLY A 216 -0.93 -0.46 -11.35
CA GLY A 216 -0.40 -1.50 -12.23
C GLY A 216 0.86 -1.07 -12.98
N SER A 217 0.95 0.22 -13.39
CA SER A 217 2.15 0.74 -14.06
C SER A 217 3.42 0.63 -13.19
N ILE A 218 3.29 0.80 -11.88
CA ILE A 218 4.41 0.67 -10.95
C ILE A 218 4.65 -0.80 -10.58
N PHE A 219 3.64 -1.48 -10.03
CA PHE A 219 3.81 -2.81 -9.44
C PHE A 219 3.91 -3.92 -10.45
N GLY A 220 3.37 -3.75 -11.68
CA GLY A 220 3.56 -4.70 -12.77
C GLY A 220 5.03 -4.88 -13.17
N VAL A 221 5.85 -3.84 -12.96
CA VAL A 221 7.30 -3.89 -13.20
C VAL A 221 8.06 -4.17 -11.91
N PHE A 222 7.63 -3.58 -10.78
CA PHE A 222 8.32 -3.70 -9.49
C PHE A 222 8.48 -5.15 -9.05
N ASN A 223 7.48 -5.98 -9.27
CA ASN A 223 7.50 -7.40 -8.87
C ASN A 223 8.59 -8.21 -9.59
N TYR A 224 9.09 -7.72 -10.72
CA TYR A 224 10.18 -8.35 -11.48
C TYR A 224 11.50 -7.56 -11.37
N MET A 225 11.54 -6.48 -10.58
CA MET A 225 12.67 -5.56 -10.56
C MET A 225 13.95 -6.20 -10.04
N ALA A 226 13.86 -7.11 -9.07
CA ALA A 226 15.04 -7.85 -8.59
C ALA A 226 15.69 -8.64 -9.71
N ASP A 227 14.88 -9.40 -10.48
CA ASP A 227 15.34 -10.21 -11.59
C ASP A 227 15.84 -9.34 -12.76
N TYR A 228 15.17 -8.21 -13.02
CA TYR A 228 15.60 -7.23 -14.01
C TYR A 228 16.98 -6.66 -13.68
N LEU A 229 17.21 -6.23 -12.45
CA LEU A 229 18.50 -5.70 -12.01
C LEU A 229 19.62 -6.76 -12.05
N ALA A 230 19.29 -8.00 -11.72
CA ALA A 230 20.27 -9.09 -11.75
C ALA A 230 20.61 -9.52 -13.19
N SER A 231 19.61 -9.69 -14.05
CA SER A 231 19.79 -10.31 -15.38
C SER A 231 20.06 -9.29 -16.50
N VAL A 232 19.45 -8.09 -16.46
CA VAL A 232 19.60 -7.05 -17.49
C VAL A 232 20.70 -6.07 -17.10
N ALA A 233 20.66 -5.53 -15.88
CA ALA A 233 21.65 -4.56 -15.42
C ALA A 233 22.91 -5.21 -14.80
N ASN A 234 22.97 -6.54 -14.72
CA ASN A 234 24.11 -7.33 -14.22
C ASN A 234 24.61 -6.92 -12.83
N PHE A 235 23.69 -6.59 -11.92
CA PHE A 235 24.04 -6.32 -10.52
C PHE A 235 24.22 -7.62 -9.75
N ALA A 236 25.25 -7.67 -8.88
CA ALA A 236 25.37 -8.73 -7.92
C ALA A 236 24.21 -8.68 -6.88
N PRO A 237 23.78 -9.84 -6.31
CA PRO A 237 22.60 -9.93 -5.43
C PRO A 237 22.61 -8.93 -4.27
N MET A 238 23.77 -8.68 -3.67
CA MET A 238 23.92 -7.69 -2.60
C MET A 238 23.57 -6.27 -3.04
N PHE A 239 23.97 -5.86 -4.25
CA PHE A 239 23.65 -4.55 -4.79
C PHE A 239 22.18 -4.44 -5.20
N VAL A 240 21.57 -5.53 -5.70
CA VAL A 240 20.12 -5.59 -5.99
C VAL A 240 19.34 -5.31 -4.70
N SER A 241 19.65 -6.00 -3.61
CA SER A 241 19.00 -5.79 -2.31
C SER A 241 19.22 -4.36 -1.80
N GLY A 242 20.42 -3.81 -1.95
CA GLY A 242 20.73 -2.43 -1.60
C GLY A 242 19.91 -1.40 -2.41
N LEU A 243 19.76 -1.61 -3.72
CA LEU A 243 18.97 -0.72 -4.58
C LEU A 243 17.47 -0.79 -4.27
N LEU A 244 16.93 -1.97 -3.98
CA LEU A 244 15.52 -2.12 -3.57
C LEU A 244 15.28 -1.47 -2.20
N PHE A 245 16.24 -1.51 -1.29
CA PHE A 245 16.18 -0.76 -0.03
C PHE A 245 16.19 0.75 -0.28
N VAL A 246 17.09 1.26 -1.15
CA VAL A 246 17.12 2.67 -1.56
C VAL A 246 15.82 3.08 -2.20
N TYR A 247 15.25 2.27 -3.11
CA TYR A 247 13.92 2.49 -3.69
C TYR A 247 12.88 2.72 -2.60
N GLY A 248 12.85 1.86 -1.59
CA GLY A 248 11.89 1.96 -0.51
C GLY A 248 12.08 3.23 0.34
N VAL A 249 13.32 3.60 0.66
CA VAL A 249 13.63 4.85 1.37
C VAL A 249 13.18 6.05 0.52
N CYS A 250 13.46 6.04 -0.77
CA CYS A 250 13.04 7.10 -1.70
C CYS A 250 11.51 7.18 -1.85
N ASN A 251 10.80 6.05 -1.71
CA ASN A 251 9.34 6.02 -1.66
C ASN A 251 8.79 6.84 -0.48
N ILE A 252 9.45 6.80 0.69
CA ILE A 252 9.09 7.63 1.84
C ILE A 252 9.23 9.13 1.49
N PHE A 253 10.35 9.53 0.89
CA PHE A 253 10.55 10.92 0.44
C PHE A 253 9.53 11.33 -0.62
N GLY A 254 9.24 10.43 -1.56
CA GLY A 254 8.19 10.62 -2.57
C GLY A 254 6.81 10.85 -1.95
N SER A 255 6.46 10.12 -0.90
CA SER A 255 5.19 10.31 -0.17
C SER A 255 5.11 11.69 0.50
N ILE A 256 6.20 12.14 1.13
CA ILE A 256 6.27 13.48 1.73
C ILE A 256 6.06 14.57 0.66
N TRP A 257 6.75 14.41 -0.46
CA TRP A 257 6.70 15.37 -1.58
C TRP A 257 5.32 15.41 -2.21
N ALA A 258 4.71 14.24 -2.41
CA ALA A 258 3.35 14.10 -2.93
C ALA A 258 2.30 14.86 -2.09
N GLY A 259 2.41 14.82 -0.77
CA GLY A 259 1.53 15.56 0.12
C GLY A 259 1.55 17.08 -0.17
N ASN A 260 2.73 17.63 -0.47
CA ASN A 260 2.87 19.04 -0.86
C ASN A 260 2.36 19.32 -2.28
N LEU A 261 2.72 18.45 -3.25
CA LEU A 261 2.31 18.58 -4.64
C LEU A 261 0.78 18.50 -4.79
N LEU A 262 0.14 17.53 -4.14
CA LEU A 262 -1.31 17.34 -4.18
C LEU A 262 -2.08 18.41 -3.40
N THR A 263 -1.43 19.11 -2.48
CA THR A 263 -2.02 20.28 -1.80
C THR A 263 -1.99 21.53 -2.68
N ASN A 264 -0.87 21.76 -3.38
CA ASN A 264 -0.62 23.02 -4.07
C ASN A 264 -0.97 22.98 -5.57
N VAL A 265 -0.65 21.86 -6.24
CA VAL A 265 -0.77 21.71 -7.71
C VAL A 265 -1.34 20.34 -8.11
N PRO A 266 -2.49 19.90 -7.56
CA PRO A 266 -3.00 18.54 -7.73
C PRO A 266 -3.22 18.17 -9.19
N LYS A 267 -3.81 19.07 -9.99
CA LYS A 267 -4.14 18.80 -11.40
C LYS A 267 -2.90 18.50 -12.24
N SER A 268 -1.86 19.31 -12.10
CA SER A 268 -0.61 19.13 -12.83
C SER A 268 0.11 17.85 -12.39
N THR A 269 0.16 17.59 -11.08
CA THR A 269 0.79 16.41 -10.50
C THR A 269 0.18 15.13 -11.10
N ILE A 270 -1.14 15.03 -11.11
CA ILE A 270 -1.83 13.83 -11.60
C ILE A 270 -1.67 13.67 -13.13
N LYS A 271 -1.74 14.76 -13.89
CA LYS A 271 -1.61 14.72 -15.35
C LYS A 271 -0.21 14.31 -15.81
N ILE A 272 0.82 14.82 -15.16
CA ILE A 272 2.22 14.62 -15.56
C ILE A 272 2.72 13.25 -15.07
N PHE A 273 2.23 12.75 -13.96
CA PHE A 273 2.75 11.55 -13.30
C PHE A 273 2.88 10.32 -14.21
N PRO A 274 1.87 9.89 -15.00
CA PRO A 274 1.99 8.72 -15.87
C PRO A 274 3.09 8.88 -16.93
N PHE A 275 3.29 10.08 -17.43
CA PHE A 275 4.36 10.37 -18.41
C PHE A 275 5.75 10.31 -17.78
N LEU A 276 5.89 10.74 -16.51
CA LEU A 276 7.16 10.58 -15.79
C LEU A 276 7.50 9.10 -15.58
N VAL A 277 6.51 8.27 -15.23
CA VAL A 277 6.69 6.83 -15.08
C VAL A 277 7.10 6.20 -16.42
N ALA A 278 6.38 6.51 -17.51
CA ALA A 278 6.72 6.01 -18.85
C ALA A 278 8.12 6.47 -19.29
N GLY A 279 8.50 7.71 -18.97
CA GLY A 279 9.82 8.26 -19.25
C GLY A 279 10.93 7.51 -18.51
N ILE A 280 10.76 7.20 -17.23
CA ILE A 280 11.72 6.38 -16.46
C ILE A 280 11.87 5.00 -17.10
N TYR A 281 10.79 4.37 -17.53
CA TYR A 281 10.87 3.07 -18.21
C TYR A 281 11.59 3.16 -19.56
N GLY A 282 11.32 4.21 -20.34
CA GLY A 282 12.09 4.46 -21.57
C GLY A 282 13.59 4.64 -21.31
N LEU A 283 13.95 5.35 -20.23
CA LEU A 283 15.34 5.52 -19.83
C LEU A 283 15.97 4.22 -19.30
N LEU A 284 15.22 3.39 -18.57
CA LEU A 284 15.68 2.08 -18.12
C LEU A 284 15.95 1.14 -19.30
N PHE A 285 15.18 1.26 -20.40
CA PHE A 285 15.37 0.45 -21.60
C PHE A 285 16.67 0.76 -22.36
N ILE A 286 17.08 2.03 -22.36
CA ILE A 286 18.29 2.48 -23.05
C ILE A 286 19.51 2.62 -22.13
N ALA A 287 19.34 2.29 -20.83
CA ALA A 287 20.43 2.37 -19.87
C ALA A 287 21.50 1.31 -20.18
N ASP A 288 22.77 1.71 -20.13
CA ASP A 288 23.92 0.91 -20.53
C ASP A 288 24.95 0.70 -19.39
N ASN A 289 24.78 1.38 -18.25
CA ASN A 289 25.70 1.26 -17.13
C ASN A 289 24.98 1.22 -15.77
N GLN A 290 25.62 0.59 -14.80
CA GLN A 290 25.06 0.33 -13.47
C GLN A 290 24.75 1.62 -12.69
N ILE A 291 25.55 2.67 -12.83
CA ILE A 291 25.33 3.94 -12.13
C ILE A 291 24.04 4.59 -12.65
N PHE A 292 23.81 4.55 -13.96
CA PHE A 292 22.60 5.11 -14.55
C PHE A 292 21.35 4.33 -14.10
N TYR A 293 21.40 2.99 -14.09
CA TYR A 293 20.33 2.17 -13.49
C TYR A 293 20.06 2.56 -12.03
N ALA A 294 21.09 2.69 -11.20
CA ALA A 294 20.95 3.04 -9.79
C ALA A 294 20.26 4.40 -9.59
N VAL A 295 20.61 5.40 -10.39
CA VAL A 295 19.98 6.73 -10.39
C VAL A 295 18.50 6.62 -10.79
N LEU A 296 18.19 5.87 -11.85
CA LEU A 296 16.82 5.71 -12.33
C LEU A 296 15.95 4.98 -11.29
N ILE A 297 16.45 3.94 -10.63
CA ILE A 297 15.75 3.22 -9.55
C ILE A 297 15.48 4.14 -8.36
N THR A 298 16.43 5.01 -8.02
CA THR A 298 16.27 6.01 -6.96
C THR A 298 15.13 6.98 -7.28
N ILE A 299 15.09 7.52 -8.50
CA ILE A 299 14.03 8.42 -8.97
C ILE A 299 12.69 7.67 -9.02
N TRP A 300 12.69 6.43 -9.50
CA TRP A 300 11.49 5.61 -9.56
C TRP A 300 10.92 5.29 -8.18
N GLY A 301 11.78 5.12 -7.17
CA GLY A 301 11.35 5.01 -5.76
C GLY A 301 10.56 6.23 -5.30
N ILE A 302 11.02 7.45 -5.63
CA ILE A 302 10.27 8.69 -5.35
C ILE A 302 8.90 8.66 -6.06
N LEU A 303 8.86 8.26 -7.33
CA LEU A 303 7.59 8.14 -8.06
C LEU A 303 6.66 7.09 -7.45
N GLY A 304 7.18 6.00 -6.89
CA GLY A 304 6.40 5.01 -6.14
C GLY A 304 5.65 5.62 -4.96
N GLY A 305 6.32 6.49 -4.18
CA GLY A 305 5.70 7.22 -3.08
C GLY A 305 4.65 8.25 -3.56
N VAL A 306 4.91 8.90 -4.68
CA VAL A 306 3.94 9.81 -5.32
C VAL A 306 2.72 9.02 -5.81
N ASN A 307 2.90 7.83 -6.40
CA ASN A 307 1.83 6.95 -6.86
C ASN A 307 0.81 6.63 -5.77
N ALA A 308 1.28 6.18 -4.61
CA ALA A 308 0.41 5.81 -3.49
C ALA A 308 -0.49 6.97 -3.04
N ASN A 309 0.05 8.18 -3.07
CA ASN A 309 -0.69 9.38 -2.68
C ASN A 309 -1.66 9.86 -3.78
N ILE A 310 -1.28 9.81 -5.06
CA ILE A 310 -2.16 10.17 -6.18
C ILE A 310 -3.39 9.27 -6.21
N THR A 311 -3.21 7.96 -6.09
CA THR A 311 -4.29 6.98 -6.18
C THR A 311 -5.29 7.13 -5.03
N GLN A 312 -4.81 7.31 -3.81
CA GLN A 312 -5.65 7.55 -2.65
C GLN A 312 -6.38 8.91 -2.77
N PHE A 313 -5.64 9.98 -3.12
CA PHE A 313 -6.21 11.32 -3.31
C PHE A 313 -7.30 11.33 -4.38
N TRP A 314 -7.08 10.67 -5.51
CA TRP A 314 -8.05 10.58 -6.60
C TRP A 314 -9.36 9.94 -6.14
N MET A 315 -9.30 8.79 -5.46
CA MET A 315 -10.50 8.12 -4.97
C MET A 315 -11.22 8.95 -3.90
N SER A 316 -10.50 9.59 -3.00
CA SER A 316 -11.09 10.45 -1.97
C SER A 316 -11.85 11.65 -2.54
N ARG A 317 -11.44 12.15 -3.70
CA ARG A 317 -12.13 13.22 -4.43
C ARG A 317 -13.33 12.72 -5.24
N THR A 318 -13.30 11.46 -5.65
CA THR A 318 -14.40 10.84 -6.39
C THR A 318 -15.60 10.59 -5.48
N ALA A 319 -15.38 10.17 -4.24
CA ALA A 319 -16.46 9.81 -3.30
C ALA A 319 -16.29 10.51 -1.93
N PRO A 320 -16.30 11.85 -1.88
CA PRO A 320 -16.08 12.60 -0.65
C PRO A 320 -17.19 12.40 0.39
N GLN A 321 -18.37 12.00 -0.05
CA GLN A 321 -19.53 11.71 0.78
C GLN A 321 -19.41 10.40 1.59
N ALA A 322 -18.51 9.49 1.20
CA ALA A 322 -18.32 8.19 1.85
C ALA A 322 -16.81 7.87 2.03
N PRO A 323 -16.07 8.62 2.85
CA PRO A 323 -14.60 8.59 2.87
C PRO A 323 -14.02 7.23 3.28
N ASP A 324 -14.63 6.53 4.24
CA ASP A 324 -14.16 5.22 4.68
C ASP A 324 -14.38 4.16 3.59
N PHE A 325 -15.53 4.22 2.90
CA PHE A 325 -15.82 3.35 1.76
C PHE A 325 -14.92 3.67 0.55
N ALA A 326 -14.69 4.95 0.26
CA ALA A 326 -13.77 5.39 -0.80
C ALA A 326 -12.35 4.86 -0.58
N ASN A 327 -11.84 4.92 0.66
CA ASN A 327 -10.54 4.36 0.98
C ASN A 327 -10.51 2.82 0.86
N GLY A 328 -11.60 2.14 1.18
CA GLY A 328 -11.76 0.70 0.91
C GLY A 328 -11.70 0.38 -0.59
N LEU A 329 -12.42 1.14 -1.41
CA LEU A 329 -12.38 1.02 -2.88
C LEU A 329 -10.99 1.33 -3.44
N PHE A 330 -10.29 2.34 -2.90
CA PHE A 330 -8.90 2.63 -3.25
C PHE A 330 -8.00 1.41 -3.02
N LEU A 331 -8.03 0.82 -1.82
CA LEU A 331 -7.20 -0.33 -1.48
C LEU A 331 -7.49 -1.53 -2.39
N THR A 332 -8.77 -1.81 -2.65
CA THR A 332 -9.18 -2.87 -3.57
C THR A 332 -8.67 -2.61 -4.98
N SER A 333 -8.86 -1.39 -5.50
CA SER A 333 -8.47 -1.03 -6.87
C SER A 333 -6.94 -1.07 -7.04
N ALA A 334 -6.20 -0.64 -6.01
CA ALA A 334 -4.74 -0.69 -6.02
C ALA A 334 -4.23 -2.14 -6.09
N ASN A 335 -4.81 -3.04 -5.28
CA ASN A 335 -4.44 -4.46 -5.30
C ASN A 335 -4.86 -5.14 -6.61
N LEU A 336 -6.03 -4.82 -7.18
CA LEU A 336 -6.42 -5.30 -8.50
C LEU A 336 -5.42 -4.86 -9.58
N GLY A 337 -4.88 -3.64 -9.47
CA GLY A 337 -3.82 -3.16 -10.34
C GLY A 337 -2.59 -4.08 -10.32
N VAL A 338 -2.15 -4.51 -9.13
CA VAL A 338 -1.05 -5.46 -8.98
C VAL A 338 -1.38 -6.81 -9.62
N VAL A 339 -2.55 -7.35 -9.28
CA VAL A 339 -3.00 -8.68 -9.74
C VAL A 339 -3.12 -8.76 -11.26
N VAL A 340 -3.56 -7.70 -11.92
CA VAL A 340 -3.73 -7.67 -13.39
C VAL A 340 -2.42 -7.33 -14.09
N ALA A 341 -1.68 -6.36 -13.59
CA ALA A 341 -0.49 -5.86 -14.28
C ALA A 341 0.71 -6.81 -14.17
N THR A 342 0.87 -7.54 -13.07
CA THR A 342 2.00 -8.46 -12.90
C THR A 342 2.01 -9.57 -13.97
N PRO A 343 0.95 -10.37 -14.16
CA PRO A 343 0.95 -11.38 -15.23
C PRO A 343 0.97 -10.74 -16.62
N PHE A 344 0.36 -9.57 -16.81
CA PHE A 344 0.43 -8.84 -18.07
C PHE A 344 1.88 -8.46 -18.45
N SER A 345 2.65 -7.93 -17.50
CA SER A 345 4.08 -7.64 -17.70
C SER A 345 4.89 -8.93 -17.90
N GLY A 346 4.49 -10.03 -17.25
CA GLY A 346 5.09 -11.35 -17.44
C GLY A 346 4.93 -11.91 -18.87
N ILE A 347 3.89 -11.51 -19.61
CA ILE A 347 3.74 -11.89 -21.03
C ILE A 347 4.92 -11.35 -21.85
N PHE A 348 5.36 -10.13 -21.59
CA PHE A 348 6.51 -9.55 -22.29
C PHE A 348 7.81 -10.27 -21.96
N ILE A 349 8.00 -10.68 -20.71
CA ILE A 349 9.16 -11.48 -20.29
C ILE A 349 9.20 -12.81 -21.06
N ASN A 350 8.08 -13.51 -21.10
CA ASN A 350 7.99 -14.82 -21.74
C ASN A 350 8.14 -14.75 -23.26
N SER A 351 7.71 -13.65 -23.89
CA SER A 351 7.71 -13.53 -25.34
C SER A 351 9.00 -12.91 -25.88
N PHE A 352 9.64 -12.01 -25.15
CA PHE A 352 10.74 -11.20 -25.67
C PHE A 352 11.97 -11.17 -24.76
N GLY A 353 11.85 -11.50 -23.48
CA GLY A 353 12.91 -11.48 -22.49
C GLY A 353 12.69 -10.46 -21.38
N MET A 354 13.51 -10.56 -20.31
CA MET A 354 13.36 -9.77 -19.09
C MET A 354 13.43 -8.26 -19.32
N GLU A 355 14.21 -7.80 -20.27
CA GLU A 355 14.36 -6.38 -20.60
C GLU A 355 13.05 -5.71 -21.06
N TYR A 356 12.11 -6.52 -21.61
CA TYR A 356 10.81 -6.04 -22.10
C TYR A 356 9.73 -5.94 -21.03
N VAL A 357 9.98 -6.34 -19.78
CA VAL A 357 9.02 -6.24 -18.68
C VAL A 357 8.48 -4.82 -18.48
N ILE A 358 9.32 -3.82 -18.73
CA ILE A 358 8.99 -2.39 -18.63
C ILE A 358 7.88 -1.94 -19.59
N PHE A 359 7.68 -2.62 -20.73
CA PHE A 359 6.62 -2.28 -21.68
C PHE A 359 5.23 -2.52 -21.09
N GLY A 360 5.08 -3.55 -20.23
CA GLY A 360 3.86 -3.73 -19.45
C GLY A 360 3.54 -2.49 -18.60
N GLY A 361 4.54 -1.96 -17.89
CA GLY A 361 4.42 -0.72 -17.10
C GLY A 361 4.11 0.51 -17.97
N VAL A 362 4.75 0.65 -19.12
CA VAL A 362 4.50 1.76 -20.09
C VAL A 362 3.06 1.74 -20.58
N ILE A 363 2.53 0.59 -20.97
CA ILE A 363 1.14 0.47 -21.48
C ILE A 363 0.16 0.87 -20.37
N PHE A 364 0.34 0.39 -19.16
CA PHE A 364 -0.49 0.77 -18.01
C PHE A 364 -0.37 2.28 -17.70
N ALA A 365 0.82 2.86 -17.77
CA ALA A 365 1.02 4.30 -17.57
C ALA A 365 0.30 5.13 -18.66
N LEU A 366 0.37 4.72 -19.92
CA LEU A 366 -0.34 5.39 -21.02
C LEU A 366 -1.87 5.27 -20.87
N CYS A 367 -2.39 4.10 -20.48
CA CYS A 367 -3.80 3.93 -20.16
C CYS A 367 -4.23 4.86 -19.02
N ALA A 368 -3.43 4.98 -17.97
CA ALA A 368 -3.68 5.92 -16.87
C ALA A 368 -3.68 7.38 -17.34
N ALA A 369 -2.72 7.76 -18.22
CA ALA A 369 -2.65 9.10 -18.80
C ALA A 369 -3.93 9.44 -19.58
N ILE A 370 -4.43 8.51 -20.40
CA ILE A 370 -5.67 8.69 -21.16
C ILE A 370 -6.85 8.92 -20.20
N VAL A 371 -6.99 8.06 -19.18
CA VAL A 371 -8.10 8.17 -18.23
C VAL A 371 -8.05 9.47 -17.45
N PHE A 372 -6.90 9.87 -16.93
CA PHE A 372 -6.75 11.12 -16.18
C PHE A 372 -7.01 12.35 -17.04
N ASN A 373 -6.49 12.39 -18.27
CA ASN A 373 -6.68 13.54 -19.14
C ASN A 373 -8.14 13.67 -19.60
N THR A 374 -8.80 12.56 -19.96
CA THR A 374 -10.21 12.60 -20.36
C THR A 374 -11.14 13.03 -19.22
N GLN A 375 -10.90 12.58 -17.99
CA GLN A 375 -11.71 12.99 -16.84
C GLN A 375 -11.50 14.47 -16.46
N MET A 376 -10.28 14.96 -16.52
CA MET A 376 -10.01 16.36 -16.18
C MET A 376 -10.50 17.36 -17.23
N THR A 377 -10.73 16.91 -18.47
CA THR A 377 -11.27 17.76 -19.55
C THR A 377 -12.80 17.78 -19.57
N HIS A 378 -13.48 16.73 -19.14
CA HIS A 378 -14.94 16.69 -19.10
C HIS A 378 -15.49 17.39 -17.84
N ALA A 379 -16.13 18.55 -18.03
CA ALA A 379 -16.69 19.38 -16.96
C ALA A 379 -17.74 18.65 -16.08
N LEU A 380 -18.41 17.62 -16.60
CA LEU A 380 -19.41 16.80 -15.89
C LEU A 380 -18.77 15.71 -15.00
N ILE A 381 -17.49 15.42 -15.20
CA ILE A 381 -16.77 14.28 -14.59
C ILE A 381 -15.52 14.79 -13.84
N ASN A 382 -15.35 16.10 -13.68
CA ASN A 382 -14.14 16.66 -13.08
C ASN A 382 -14.24 16.67 -11.55
N PRO A 383 -13.51 15.78 -10.83
CA PRO A 383 -13.52 15.75 -9.36
C PRO A 383 -12.89 17.00 -8.72
N PHE A 384 -12.37 17.92 -9.53
CA PHE A 384 -11.71 19.17 -9.12
C PHE A 384 -12.51 20.44 -9.48
N ARG A 385 -13.81 20.30 -9.75
CA ARG A 385 -14.63 21.43 -10.21
C ARG A 385 -14.77 22.55 -9.18
N GLU A 386 -14.50 22.27 -7.91
CA GLU A 386 -14.63 23.19 -6.77
C GLU A 386 -13.29 23.66 -6.17
N ILE A 387 -12.18 23.52 -6.91
CA ILE A 387 -10.87 24.01 -6.46
C ILE A 387 -10.42 25.20 -7.30
#